data_4117ff64734f84b2651ca650a3a9d87a
#
_entry.id   4117ff64734f84b2651ca650a3a9d87a
#
_cell.length_a   1.000
_cell.length_b   1.000
_cell.length_c   1.000
_cell.angle_alpha   90.00
_cell.angle_beta   90.00
_cell.angle_gamma   90.00
#
_symmetry.space_group_name_H-M   'P 1'
#
loop_
_entity.id
_entity.type
_entity.pdbx_description
1 polymer ?
#
loop_
_entity_poly.entity_id
_entity_poly.type
_entity_poly.pdbx_seq_one_letter_code
_entity_poly.pdbx_strand_id
1 'polypeptide(L)'
;MKKNSLLLLLLLVSNFMNAQQLNNPKTKGEIIYHVCQRSFYDSNGDSHGDLNGLRQKLPYLQDLGVTSILLFPLYEADCYHNYFANNFEQIDPEFGTMQDYIDLVKEVHKRGMKIYLDMETQYVTSEHLWWKDAVGNLNSPYSDFILFEDDAHQTPATMVFDLRILNGYDGKVITATTVNLKSKKVLDYNIELFSYFMDPNKDGKFNDGVDGFRLDHAMDHLDGKPTLTNLFAEFWKPLIHTLKDINPQIKIVAEQANWADYGFEYFEKAGVDRMFGFGLQQAILSFDKEQIIQNAEIIFNKTPQGKEQIIFIENHDIDRFASIQTNFEMQKTSAALMLLMGGVPSIYYGQEIGMQGKVYSFGNTDGNDIGRREAFDWYANGEGEGMSFWYKNSGPWWESANSKPNDGISLEEEITDPLSLYNFYRKMIQLRNSNLALSLGTYQNAPNNNQSVLSFYRISEKQKVLVIVNLSSEQQDFLFKQEIKSAKNLLELSAAFNQQLTLKPFEFQVWEVKK
;
A
#
# COMPACT_ATOMS: atom_id res chain seq x y z
N MET A 1 -23.03 -32.66 35.66
CA MET A 1 -22.13 -32.59 34.48
C MET A 1 -22.82 -32.27 33.13
N LYS A 2 -24.16 -32.31 32.98
CA LYS A 2 -24.84 -32.03 31.67
C LYS A 2 -25.20 -30.56 31.40
N LYS A 3 -25.21 -29.68 32.40
CA LYS A 3 -25.56 -28.24 32.18
C LYS A 3 -24.39 -27.38 31.63
N ASN A 4 -23.14 -27.74 31.94
CA ASN A 4 -21.98 -26.96 31.49
C ASN A 4 -21.61 -27.22 30.00
N SER A 5 -21.96 -28.43 29.49
CA SER A 5 -21.72 -28.76 28.08
C SER A 5 -22.65 -28.02 27.12
N LEU A 6 -23.87 -27.68 27.57
CA LEU A 6 -24.84 -26.93 26.74
C LEU A 6 -24.47 -25.44 26.63
N LEU A 7 -23.88 -24.87 27.71
CA LEU A 7 -23.42 -23.48 27.70
C LEU A 7 -22.19 -23.28 26.79
N LEU A 8 -21.28 -24.26 26.78
CA LEU A 8 -20.10 -24.25 25.92
C LEU A 8 -20.49 -24.41 24.43
N LEU A 9 -21.51 -25.22 24.14
CA LEU A 9 -22.02 -25.40 22.78
C LEU A 9 -22.74 -24.14 22.26
N LEU A 10 -23.47 -23.45 23.13
CA LEU A 10 -24.13 -22.17 22.78
C LEU A 10 -23.13 -21.04 22.55
N LEU A 11 -22.02 -20.98 23.29
CA LEU A 11 -20.93 -20.03 23.08
C LEU A 11 -20.14 -20.34 21.79
N LEU A 12 -19.93 -21.61 21.46
CA LEU A 12 -19.31 -22.02 20.21
C LEU A 12 -20.21 -21.71 18.99
N VAL A 13 -21.53 -21.95 19.10
CA VAL A 13 -22.49 -21.64 18.03
C VAL A 13 -22.66 -20.14 17.85
N SER A 14 -22.64 -19.32 18.92
CA SER A 14 -22.70 -17.86 18.80
C SER A 14 -21.42 -17.28 18.17
N ASN A 15 -20.25 -17.85 18.44
CA ASN A 15 -19.01 -17.47 17.79
C ASN A 15 -18.97 -17.92 16.31
N PHE A 16 -19.53 -19.08 15.98
CA PHE A 16 -19.67 -19.54 14.60
C PHE A 16 -20.68 -18.71 13.78
N MET A 17 -21.80 -18.29 14.37
CA MET A 17 -22.78 -17.42 13.72
C MET A 17 -22.22 -16.00 13.52
N ASN A 18 -21.42 -15.47 14.45
CA ASN A 18 -20.71 -14.21 14.27
C ASN A 18 -19.63 -14.31 13.17
N ALA A 19 -18.89 -15.42 13.10
CA ALA A 19 -17.90 -15.66 12.05
C ALA A 19 -18.54 -15.80 10.65
N GLN A 20 -19.74 -16.39 10.54
CA GLN A 20 -20.45 -16.48 9.26
C GLN A 20 -21.07 -15.14 8.79
N GLN A 21 -21.43 -14.23 9.70
CA GLN A 21 -21.84 -12.87 9.32
C GLN A 21 -20.67 -11.98 8.87
N LEU A 22 -19.44 -12.30 9.31
CA LEU A 22 -18.20 -11.60 8.92
C LEU A 22 -17.74 -11.91 7.49
N ASN A 23 -18.27 -12.96 6.85
CA ASN A 23 -17.83 -13.43 5.53
C ASN A 23 -18.81 -13.14 4.38
N ASN A 24 -19.58 -12.05 4.44
CA ASN A 24 -20.38 -11.63 3.28
C ASN A 24 -19.52 -10.70 2.39
N PRO A 25 -18.99 -11.19 1.25
CA PRO A 25 -18.09 -10.41 0.40
C PRO A 25 -18.74 -9.14 -0.21
N LYS A 26 -20.07 -9.03 -0.16
CA LYS A 26 -20.81 -7.86 -0.68
C LYS A 26 -20.79 -6.63 0.25
N THR A 27 -20.27 -6.75 1.47
CA THR A 27 -20.25 -5.65 2.45
C THR A 27 -18.86 -5.20 2.84
N LYS A 28 -17.81 -5.92 2.41
CA LYS A 28 -16.42 -5.57 2.72
C LYS A 28 -15.88 -4.58 1.71
N GLY A 29 -15.47 -3.40 2.18
CA GLY A 29 -14.61 -2.50 1.42
C GLY A 29 -13.20 -3.10 1.31
N GLU A 30 -12.47 -2.69 0.28
CA GLU A 30 -11.08 -3.14 0.09
C GLU A 30 -10.15 -2.49 1.11
N ILE A 31 -9.16 -3.27 1.58
CA ILE A 31 -8.03 -2.85 2.41
C ILE A 31 -6.79 -3.51 1.83
N ILE A 32 -5.83 -2.70 1.39
CA ILE A 32 -4.58 -3.17 0.79
C ILE A 32 -3.53 -3.36 1.87
N TYR A 33 -2.75 -4.43 1.77
CA TYR A 33 -1.50 -4.62 2.49
C TYR A 33 -0.35 -4.48 1.50
N HIS A 34 0.42 -3.41 1.63
CA HIS A 34 1.54 -3.10 0.76
C HIS A 34 2.80 -3.72 1.34
N VAL A 35 3.37 -4.70 0.67
CA VAL A 35 4.45 -5.54 1.17
C VAL A 35 5.70 -5.49 0.31
N CYS A 36 6.85 -5.22 0.93
CA CYS A 36 8.15 -5.51 0.35
C CYS A 36 8.43 -7.00 0.57
N GLN A 37 8.18 -7.83 -0.45
CA GLN A 37 8.27 -9.30 -0.33
C GLN A 37 9.65 -9.76 0.09
N ARG A 38 10.73 -9.09 -0.37
CA ARG A 38 12.12 -9.35 0.03
C ARG A 38 12.33 -9.28 1.55
N SER A 39 11.58 -8.44 2.22
CA SER A 39 11.71 -8.17 3.66
C SER A 39 10.64 -8.87 4.51
N PHE A 40 9.77 -9.69 3.91
CA PHE A 40 8.61 -10.17 4.63
C PHE A 40 8.81 -11.54 5.28
N TYR A 41 9.11 -12.59 4.48
CA TYR A 41 9.35 -13.92 5.02
C TYR A 41 10.19 -14.77 4.07
N ASP A 42 11.30 -15.28 4.56
CA ASP A 42 12.22 -16.16 3.87
C ASP A 42 11.76 -17.62 4.03
N SER A 43 11.40 -18.30 2.94
CA SER A 43 10.90 -19.67 2.99
C SER A 43 11.99 -20.72 2.74
N ASN A 44 13.16 -20.34 2.22
CA ASN A 44 14.19 -21.25 1.75
C ASN A 44 15.51 -21.17 2.56
N GLY A 45 15.64 -20.15 3.44
CA GLY A 45 16.77 -19.97 4.34
C GLY A 45 17.96 -19.23 3.73
N ASP A 46 17.75 -18.48 2.65
CA ASP A 46 18.80 -17.68 2.01
C ASP A 46 18.87 -16.22 2.51
N SER A 47 18.06 -15.89 3.49
CA SER A 47 17.89 -14.58 4.10
C SER A 47 17.09 -13.57 3.27
N HIS A 48 16.58 -13.94 2.10
CA HIS A 48 15.69 -13.10 1.28
C HIS A 48 14.25 -13.58 1.43
N GLY A 49 13.34 -12.65 1.67
CA GLY A 49 11.90 -12.94 1.59
C GLY A 49 11.49 -13.24 0.15
N ASP A 50 10.62 -14.21 -0.03
CA ASP A 50 10.25 -14.76 -1.33
C ASP A 50 8.75 -14.98 -1.48
N LEU A 51 8.28 -15.34 -2.69
CA LEU A 51 6.87 -15.54 -3.01
C LEU A 51 6.26 -16.72 -2.24
N ASN A 52 7.03 -17.77 -1.98
CA ASN A 52 6.59 -18.90 -1.18
C ASN A 52 6.46 -18.53 0.30
N GLY A 53 7.38 -17.69 0.80
CA GLY A 53 7.31 -17.12 2.15
C GLY A 53 6.07 -16.26 2.33
N LEU A 54 5.80 -15.36 1.40
CA LEU A 54 4.56 -14.57 1.41
C LEU A 54 3.33 -15.49 1.37
N ARG A 55 3.33 -16.55 0.52
CA ARG A 55 2.24 -17.54 0.46
C ARG A 55 2.02 -18.24 1.80
N GLN A 56 3.09 -18.57 2.53
CA GLN A 56 2.99 -19.15 3.88
C GLN A 56 2.37 -18.19 4.89
N LYS A 57 2.55 -16.87 4.72
CA LYS A 57 2.02 -15.83 5.62
C LYS A 57 0.65 -15.27 5.23
N LEU A 58 0.01 -15.79 4.17
CA LEU A 58 -1.37 -15.42 3.84
C LEU A 58 -2.39 -15.65 4.97
N PRO A 59 -2.29 -16.70 5.82
CA PRO A 59 -3.15 -16.82 7.01
C PRO A 59 -3.04 -15.63 7.98
N TYR A 60 -1.83 -15.11 8.20
CA TYR A 60 -1.59 -13.91 8.99
C TYR A 60 -2.32 -12.68 8.42
N LEU A 61 -2.17 -12.44 7.13
CA LEU A 61 -2.82 -11.33 6.43
C LEU A 61 -4.34 -11.45 6.45
N GLN A 62 -4.86 -12.66 6.30
CA GLN A 62 -6.29 -12.94 6.40
C GLN A 62 -6.82 -12.73 7.83
N ASP A 63 -6.06 -13.10 8.86
CA ASP A 63 -6.41 -12.89 10.28
C ASP A 63 -6.36 -11.41 10.66
N LEU A 64 -5.38 -10.65 10.14
CA LEU A 64 -5.35 -9.19 10.26
C LEU A 64 -6.62 -8.57 9.64
N GLY A 65 -7.19 -9.19 8.60
CA GLY A 65 -8.46 -8.81 7.97
C GLY A 65 -8.30 -7.96 6.73
N VAL A 66 -7.11 -7.87 6.15
CA VAL A 66 -6.87 -7.22 4.85
C VAL A 66 -7.48 -8.06 3.72
N THR A 67 -7.74 -7.43 2.58
CA THR A 67 -8.46 -8.06 1.48
C THR A 67 -7.67 -8.06 0.17
N SER A 68 -6.58 -7.33 0.14
CA SER A 68 -5.73 -7.22 -1.04
C SER A 68 -4.27 -7.07 -0.64
N ILE A 69 -3.37 -7.51 -1.52
CA ILE A 69 -1.91 -7.40 -1.36
C ILE A 69 -1.39 -6.55 -2.52
N LEU A 70 -0.46 -5.63 -2.25
CA LEU A 70 0.31 -4.92 -3.27
C LEU A 70 1.78 -5.30 -3.09
N LEU A 71 2.35 -5.92 -4.12
CA LEU A 71 3.75 -6.34 -4.18
C LEU A 71 4.63 -5.24 -4.77
N PHE A 72 5.89 -5.17 -4.37
CA PHE A 72 6.95 -4.48 -5.12
C PHE A 72 7.18 -5.16 -6.47
N PRO A 73 7.94 -4.54 -7.41
CA PRO A 73 8.31 -5.17 -8.66
C PRO A 73 8.92 -6.55 -8.45
N LEU A 74 8.62 -7.49 -9.35
CA LEU A 74 9.06 -8.89 -9.25
C LEU A 74 10.12 -9.27 -10.28
N TYR A 75 10.36 -8.42 -11.29
CA TYR A 75 11.29 -8.73 -12.36
C TYR A 75 12.76 -8.71 -11.90
N GLU A 76 13.59 -9.45 -12.64
CA GLU A 76 15.03 -9.57 -12.37
C GLU A 76 15.72 -8.20 -12.40
N ALA A 77 16.49 -7.90 -11.36
CA ALA A 77 17.22 -6.65 -11.20
C ALA A 77 18.50 -6.83 -10.34
N ASP A 78 19.45 -5.92 -10.50
CA ASP A 78 20.62 -5.84 -9.61
C ASP A 78 20.36 -4.98 -8.37
N CYS A 79 19.35 -4.12 -8.39
CA CYS A 79 18.93 -3.34 -7.22
C CYS A 79 17.92 -4.12 -6.36
N TYR A 80 18.08 -4.08 -5.05
CA TYR A 80 17.26 -4.88 -4.12
C TYR A 80 15.76 -4.57 -4.18
N HIS A 81 15.41 -3.39 -4.63
CA HIS A 81 14.02 -2.92 -4.75
C HIS A 81 13.35 -3.26 -6.09
N ASN A 82 14.13 -3.76 -7.05
CA ASN A 82 13.72 -4.19 -8.39
C ASN A 82 13.08 -3.11 -9.30
N TYR A 83 13.21 -1.81 -8.99
CA TYR A 83 12.67 -0.73 -9.85
C TYR A 83 13.51 -0.47 -11.11
N PHE A 84 14.72 -1.02 -11.24
CA PHE A 84 15.53 -0.92 -12.45
C PHE A 84 15.80 -2.32 -13.02
N ALA A 85 15.07 -2.66 -14.08
CA ALA A 85 15.05 -4.03 -14.58
C ALA A 85 16.29 -4.43 -15.37
N ASN A 86 16.80 -5.63 -15.08
CA ASN A 86 17.68 -6.39 -15.98
C ASN A 86 16.87 -7.17 -17.01
N ASN A 87 15.67 -7.65 -16.62
CA ASN A 87 14.76 -8.38 -17.49
C ASN A 87 13.33 -8.35 -16.94
N PHE A 88 12.42 -7.69 -17.66
CA PHE A 88 11.01 -7.55 -17.23
C PHE A 88 10.21 -8.85 -17.27
N GLU A 89 10.60 -9.81 -18.10
CA GLU A 89 9.82 -11.05 -18.33
C GLU A 89 10.16 -12.16 -17.34
N GLN A 90 11.23 -11.99 -16.56
CA GLN A 90 11.69 -12.98 -15.61
C GLN A 90 11.44 -12.52 -14.17
N ILE A 91 10.87 -13.40 -13.36
CA ILE A 91 10.83 -13.22 -11.91
C ILE A 91 12.26 -13.25 -11.38
N ASP A 92 12.58 -12.32 -10.49
CA ASP A 92 13.89 -12.30 -9.82
C ASP A 92 14.14 -13.66 -9.14
N PRO A 93 15.28 -14.31 -9.40
CA PRO A 93 15.58 -15.62 -8.81
C PRO A 93 15.53 -15.66 -7.28
N GLU A 94 15.77 -14.53 -6.61
CA GLU A 94 15.65 -14.42 -5.15
C GLU A 94 14.19 -14.48 -4.68
N PHE A 95 13.22 -14.16 -5.54
CA PHE A 95 11.79 -14.28 -5.22
C PHE A 95 11.20 -15.62 -5.62
N GLY A 96 11.84 -16.37 -6.51
CA GLY A 96 11.39 -17.65 -7.02
C GLY A 96 11.17 -17.67 -8.52
N THR A 97 10.17 -18.40 -8.96
CA THR A 97 9.86 -18.65 -10.37
C THR A 97 8.49 -18.10 -10.76
N MET A 98 8.17 -18.07 -12.06
CA MET A 98 6.83 -17.78 -12.54
C MET A 98 5.80 -18.79 -12.00
N GLN A 99 6.17 -20.03 -11.72
CA GLN A 99 5.27 -21.00 -11.11
C GLN A 99 4.96 -20.63 -9.66
N ASP A 100 5.94 -20.12 -8.89
CA ASP A 100 5.72 -19.64 -7.53
C ASP A 100 4.80 -18.41 -7.51
N TYR A 101 4.93 -17.51 -8.50
CA TYR A 101 4.00 -16.40 -8.71
C TYR A 101 2.56 -16.90 -8.96
N ILE A 102 2.38 -17.83 -9.89
CA ILE A 102 1.07 -18.41 -10.20
C ILE A 102 0.46 -19.09 -8.96
N ASP A 103 1.26 -19.82 -8.20
CA ASP A 103 0.82 -20.52 -6.99
C ASP A 103 0.43 -19.53 -5.87
N LEU A 104 1.17 -18.43 -5.72
CA LEU A 104 0.81 -17.34 -4.81
C LEU A 104 -0.54 -16.71 -5.22
N VAL A 105 -0.69 -16.32 -6.49
CA VAL A 105 -1.93 -15.71 -7.00
C VAL A 105 -3.13 -16.63 -6.76
N LYS A 106 -3.02 -17.91 -7.11
CA LYS A 106 -4.10 -18.88 -6.89
C LYS A 106 -4.47 -19.04 -5.42
N GLU A 107 -3.50 -19.06 -4.52
CA GLU A 107 -3.77 -19.16 -3.09
C GLU A 107 -4.39 -17.87 -2.52
N VAL A 108 -3.99 -16.69 -3.02
CA VAL A 108 -4.63 -15.39 -2.70
C VAL A 108 -6.09 -15.39 -3.13
N HIS A 109 -6.38 -15.78 -4.38
CA HIS A 109 -7.74 -15.85 -4.92
C HIS A 109 -8.62 -16.89 -4.19
N LYS A 110 -8.07 -18.04 -3.85
CA LYS A 110 -8.76 -19.07 -3.05
C LYS A 110 -9.20 -18.56 -1.68
N ARG A 111 -8.48 -17.60 -1.11
CA ARG A 111 -8.82 -16.93 0.16
C ARG A 111 -9.83 -15.78 -0.03
N GLY A 112 -10.25 -15.51 -1.27
CA GLY A 112 -11.14 -14.39 -1.61
C GLY A 112 -10.45 -13.02 -1.49
N MET A 113 -9.13 -13.00 -1.56
CA MET A 113 -8.29 -11.80 -1.57
C MET A 113 -7.91 -11.44 -3.01
N LYS A 114 -7.39 -10.22 -3.20
CA LYS A 114 -6.83 -9.73 -4.47
C LYS A 114 -5.34 -9.50 -4.36
N ILE A 115 -4.68 -9.43 -5.51
CA ILE A 115 -3.25 -9.15 -5.59
C ILE A 115 -2.97 -8.12 -6.68
N TYR A 116 -2.12 -7.16 -6.35
CA TYR A 116 -1.63 -6.09 -7.22
C TYR A 116 -0.12 -6.21 -7.36
N LEU A 117 0.38 -5.88 -8.53
CA LEU A 117 1.82 -5.84 -8.81
C LEU A 117 2.25 -4.41 -9.10
N ASP A 118 3.32 -3.96 -8.46
CA ASP A 118 3.97 -2.70 -8.81
C ASP A 118 4.78 -2.86 -10.10
N MET A 119 4.63 -1.92 -11.00
CA MET A 119 5.27 -1.95 -12.32
C MET A 119 5.98 -0.61 -12.56
N GLU A 120 7.29 -0.70 -12.68
CA GLU A 120 8.16 0.37 -13.17
C GLU A 120 8.79 -0.10 -14.48
N THR A 121 8.36 0.46 -15.59
CA THR A 121 8.85 0.07 -16.91
C THR A 121 9.51 1.22 -17.66
N GLN A 122 9.82 2.30 -16.93
CA GLN A 122 10.43 3.51 -17.44
C GLN A 122 11.96 3.47 -17.45
N TYR A 123 12.57 2.48 -16.73
CA TYR A 123 14.03 2.38 -16.63
C TYR A 123 14.51 0.94 -16.82
N VAL A 124 15.66 0.81 -17.48
CA VAL A 124 16.37 -0.47 -17.62
C VAL A 124 17.85 -0.30 -17.30
N THR A 125 18.47 -1.35 -16.80
CA THR A 125 19.91 -1.36 -16.51
C THR A 125 20.75 -1.64 -17.74
N SER A 126 22.07 -1.48 -17.63
CA SER A 126 23.03 -1.88 -18.67
C SER A 126 23.04 -3.40 -18.92
N GLU A 127 22.47 -4.20 -18.00
CA GLU A 127 22.33 -5.65 -18.15
C GLU A 127 21.12 -6.04 -19.01
N HIS A 128 20.17 -5.13 -19.24
CA HIS A 128 18.97 -5.38 -20.06
C HIS A 128 19.33 -5.59 -21.54
N LEU A 129 18.63 -6.49 -22.20
CA LEU A 129 18.82 -6.81 -23.62
C LEU A 129 18.72 -5.56 -24.50
N TRP A 130 17.81 -4.64 -24.22
CA TRP A 130 17.62 -3.42 -25.01
C TRP A 130 18.87 -2.53 -24.99
N TRP A 131 19.51 -2.40 -23.81
CA TRP A 131 20.77 -1.68 -23.69
C TRP A 131 21.90 -2.39 -24.44
N LYS A 132 22.11 -3.68 -24.16
CA LYS A 132 23.24 -4.47 -24.72
C LYS A 132 23.22 -4.50 -26.25
N ASP A 133 22.05 -4.52 -26.86
CA ASP A 133 21.94 -4.64 -28.31
C ASP A 133 21.88 -3.27 -29.03
N ALA A 134 21.30 -2.22 -28.37
CA ALA A 134 21.08 -0.92 -29.01
C ALA A 134 22.29 0.03 -28.91
N VAL A 135 23.11 -0.05 -27.85
CA VAL A 135 24.25 0.87 -27.68
C VAL A 135 25.27 0.66 -28.78
N GLY A 136 25.53 1.74 -29.55
CA GLY A 136 26.45 1.71 -30.70
C GLY A 136 25.91 0.97 -31.93
N ASN A 137 24.64 0.54 -31.93
CA ASN A 137 24.05 -0.26 -33.00
C ASN A 137 22.72 0.34 -33.50
N LEU A 138 22.80 1.22 -34.47
CA LEU A 138 21.62 1.88 -35.09
C LEU A 138 20.69 0.89 -35.82
N ASN A 139 21.18 -0.32 -36.14
CA ASN A 139 20.39 -1.36 -36.80
C ASN A 139 19.72 -2.33 -35.81
N SER A 140 19.90 -2.12 -34.51
CA SER A 140 19.25 -2.93 -33.48
C SER A 140 17.72 -2.88 -33.62
N PRO A 141 17.00 -4.01 -33.45
CA PRO A 141 15.55 -3.98 -33.30
C PRO A 141 15.10 -3.15 -32.10
N TYR A 142 15.98 -2.94 -31.12
CA TYR A 142 15.76 -2.17 -29.90
C TYR A 142 16.31 -0.74 -29.96
N SER A 143 16.76 -0.26 -31.13
CA SER A 143 17.36 1.07 -31.29
C SER A 143 16.48 2.24 -30.83
N ASP A 144 15.16 2.05 -30.79
CA ASP A 144 14.18 3.04 -30.34
C ASP A 144 13.51 2.68 -28.98
N PHE A 145 14.02 1.67 -28.25
CA PHE A 145 13.44 1.26 -26.97
C PHE A 145 13.96 2.06 -25.77
N ILE A 146 15.20 2.57 -25.84
CA ILE A 146 15.79 3.43 -24.83
C ILE A 146 16.15 4.78 -25.41
N LEU A 147 16.27 5.80 -24.57
CA LEU A 147 16.69 7.13 -25.00
C LEU A 147 18.21 7.23 -25.09
N PHE A 148 18.67 8.00 -26.08
CA PHE A 148 20.07 8.36 -26.27
C PHE A 148 20.26 9.87 -26.27
N GLU A 149 21.44 10.34 -25.88
CA GLU A 149 21.82 11.75 -25.91
C GLU A 149 22.46 12.13 -27.25
N ASP A 150 22.81 11.15 -28.08
CA ASP A 150 23.45 11.36 -29.39
C ASP A 150 22.84 10.48 -30.49
N ASP A 151 22.88 10.95 -31.70
CA ASP A 151 22.31 10.27 -32.88
C ASP A 151 23.08 8.97 -33.25
N ALA A 152 24.29 8.77 -32.75
CA ALA A 152 25.06 7.55 -32.97
C ALA A 152 24.76 6.44 -31.97
N HIS A 153 23.85 6.68 -31.02
CA HIS A 153 23.45 5.76 -29.95
C HIS A 153 24.62 5.29 -29.07
N GLN A 154 25.61 6.16 -28.86
CA GLN A 154 26.77 5.83 -28.02
C GLN A 154 26.51 6.10 -26.54
N THR A 155 25.69 7.10 -26.24
CA THR A 155 25.45 7.61 -24.89
C THR A 155 23.97 7.46 -24.52
N PRO A 156 23.58 6.39 -23.79
CA PRO A 156 22.23 6.28 -23.26
C PRO A 156 21.89 7.46 -22.32
N ALA A 157 20.64 7.89 -22.31
CA ALA A 157 20.19 9.01 -21.49
C ALA A 157 20.30 8.69 -19.99
N THR A 158 20.31 9.73 -19.16
CA THR A 158 20.21 9.60 -17.70
C THR A 158 18.85 9.02 -17.28
N MET A 159 18.78 8.36 -16.13
CA MET A 159 17.54 7.94 -15.46
C MET A 159 16.98 9.08 -14.57
N VAL A 160 16.05 8.77 -13.71
CA VAL A 160 15.46 9.69 -12.72
C VAL A 160 16.55 10.49 -11.96
N PHE A 161 16.26 11.76 -11.64
CA PHE A 161 17.18 12.70 -10.99
C PHE A 161 18.50 12.96 -11.75
N ASP A 162 18.50 12.76 -13.07
CA ASP A 162 19.68 12.86 -13.95
C ASP A 162 20.84 11.92 -13.54
N LEU A 163 20.52 10.84 -12.87
CA LEU A 163 21.50 9.84 -12.47
C LEU A 163 21.86 8.93 -13.67
N ARG A 164 23.11 8.45 -13.71
CA ARG A 164 23.59 7.39 -14.60
C ARG A 164 23.94 6.13 -13.84
N ILE A 165 24.37 6.32 -12.61
CA ILE A 165 24.93 5.27 -11.75
C ILE A 165 24.27 5.35 -10.40
N LEU A 166 23.88 4.20 -9.88
CA LEU A 166 23.49 3.98 -8.51
C LEU A 166 24.42 2.94 -7.90
N ASN A 167 24.88 3.18 -6.67
CA ASN A 167 25.62 2.17 -5.93
C ASN A 167 24.62 1.32 -5.15
N GLY A 168 24.61 0.03 -5.40
CA GLY A 168 23.81 -0.93 -4.67
C GLY A 168 24.27 -1.06 -3.21
N TYR A 169 23.34 -1.48 -2.36
CA TYR A 169 23.61 -1.74 -0.94
C TYR A 169 24.71 -2.80 -0.72
N ASP A 170 24.92 -3.67 -1.68
CA ASP A 170 25.92 -4.76 -1.70
C ASP A 170 27.27 -4.34 -2.35
N GLY A 171 27.38 -3.07 -2.74
CA GLY A 171 28.57 -2.51 -3.41
C GLY A 171 28.58 -2.69 -4.92
N LYS A 172 27.57 -3.29 -5.53
CA LYS A 172 27.44 -3.32 -7.00
C LYS A 172 27.22 -1.91 -7.55
N VAL A 173 27.79 -1.65 -8.72
CA VAL A 173 27.55 -0.41 -9.46
C VAL A 173 26.49 -0.67 -10.52
N ILE A 174 25.33 -0.06 -10.37
CA ILE A 174 24.20 -0.22 -11.28
C ILE A 174 24.18 0.97 -12.23
N THR A 175 24.25 0.70 -13.52
CA THR A 175 24.09 1.72 -14.57
C THR A 175 22.71 1.52 -15.20
N ALA A 176 21.93 2.59 -15.31
CA ALA A 176 20.59 2.52 -15.86
C ALA A 176 20.27 3.70 -16.78
N THR A 177 19.24 3.55 -17.60
CA THR A 177 18.78 4.54 -18.56
C THR A 177 17.26 4.60 -18.65
N THR A 178 16.76 5.70 -19.20
CA THR A 178 15.34 5.92 -19.43
C THR A 178 14.86 5.20 -20.69
N VAL A 179 13.75 4.51 -20.60
CA VAL A 179 13.02 3.87 -21.69
C VAL A 179 12.31 4.91 -22.55
N ASN A 180 12.26 4.70 -23.84
CA ASN A 180 11.58 5.59 -24.78
C ASN A 180 10.07 5.31 -24.84
N LEU A 181 9.30 5.87 -23.92
CA LEU A 181 7.84 5.70 -23.88
C LEU A 181 7.10 6.32 -25.08
N LYS A 182 7.79 7.04 -25.97
CA LYS A 182 7.23 7.52 -27.25
C LYS A 182 7.29 6.47 -28.34
N SER A 183 8.07 5.40 -28.16
CA SER A 183 8.14 4.30 -29.12
C SER A 183 6.87 3.46 -29.07
N LYS A 184 6.22 3.30 -30.24
CA LYS A 184 5.09 2.37 -30.35
C LYS A 184 5.48 0.94 -30.00
N LYS A 185 6.70 0.50 -30.32
CA LYS A 185 7.17 -0.84 -30.00
C LYS A 185 7.28 -1.04 -28.48
N VAL A 186 7.68 0.01 -27.74
CA VAL A 186 7.72 -0.01 -26.28
C VAL A 186 6.30 -0.09 -25.70
N LEU A 187 5.34 0.64 -26.27
CA LEU A 187 3.93 0.51 -25.87
C LEU A 187 3.40 -0.91 -26.13
N ASP A 188 3.63 -1.45 -27.33
CA ASP A 188 3.19 -2.80 -27.70
C ASP A 188 3.82 -3.86 -26.77
N TYR A 189 5.12 -3.72 -26.46
CA TYR A 189 5.81 -4.57 -25.50
C TYR A 189 5.20 -4.49 -24.09
N ASN A 190 4.91 -3.28 -23.61
CA ASN A 190 4.28 -3.11 -22.30
C ASN A 190 2.88 -3.73 -22.26
N ILE A 191 2.10 -3.62 -23.31
CA ILE A 191 0.78 -4.31 -23.41
C ILE A 191 0.97 -5.83 -23.26
N GLU A 192 1.95 -6.42 -23.94
CA GLU A 192 2.25 -7.85 -23.83
C GLU A 192 2.74 -8.25 -22.45
N LEU A 193 3.65 -7.46 -21.86
CA LEU A 193 4.22 -7.70 -20.53
C LEU A 193 3.13 -7.66 -19.43
N PHE A 194 2.31 -6.62 -19.42
CA PHE A 194 1.22 -6.51 -18.44
C PHE A 194 0.18 -7.61 -18.64
N SER A 195 -0.12 -7.96 -19.90
CA SER A 195 -1.02 -9.09 -20.22
C SER A 195 -0.47 -10.42 -19.72
N TYR A 196 0.85 -10.61 -19.79
CA TYR A 196 1.52 -11.79 -19.27
C TYR A 196 1.35 -11.95 -17.75
N PHE A 197 1.45 -10.88 -16.98
CA PHE A 197 1.19 -10.92 -15.54
C PHE A 197 -0.31 -10.99 -15.19
N MET A 198 -1.22 -10.64 -16.09
CA MET A 198 -2.66 -10.82 -15.92
C MET A 198 -3.14 -12.25 -16.22
N ASP A 199 -2.49 -12.94 -17.17
CA ASP A 199 -2.90 -14.25 -17.69
C ASP A 199 -1.65 -15.01 -18.17
N PRO A 200 -0.82 -15.53 -17.26
CA PRO A 200 0.46 -16.17 -17.61
C PRO A 200 0.31 -17.37 -18.53
N ASN A 201 -0.79 -18.12 -18.38
CA ASN A 201 -1.06 -19.31 -19.19
C ASN A 201 -1.82 -18.99 -20.50
N LYS A 202 -2.25 -17.75 -20.70
CA LYS A 202 -2.96 -17.23 -21.88
C LYS A 202 -4.26 -17.98 -22.20
N ASP A 203 -4.99 -18.43 -21.16
CA ASP A 203 -6.26 -19.17 -21.33
C ASP A 203 -7.50 -18.25 -21.28
N GLY A 204 -7.32 -16.95 -21.05
CA GLY A 204 -8.37 -15.93 -20.97
C GLY A 204 -9.16 -15.96 -19.67
N LYS A 205 -8.67 -16.64 -18.62
CA LYS A 205 -9.33 -16.77 -17.33
C LYS A 205 -8.49 -16.16 -16.22
N PHE A 206 -8.21 -15.03 -16.10
CA PHE A 206 -7.44 -14.24 -15.15
C PHE A 206 -7.40 -14.76 -13.68
N ASN A 207 -7.39 -16.07 -13.47
CA ASN A 207 -7.40 -16.71 -12.14
C ASN A 207 -6.00 -17.09 -11.64
N ASP A 208 -4.99 -16.91 -12.47
CA ASP A 208 -3.58 -17.17 -12.19
C ASP A 208 -2.68 -15.94 -12.42
N GLY A 209 -3.28 -14.80 -12.71
CA GLY A 209 -2.63 -13.50 -12.81
C GLY A 209 -3.22 -12.46 -11.85
N VAL A 210 -2.58 -11.31 -11.74
CA VAL A 210 -2.95 -10.23 -10.81
C VAL A 210 -4.29 -9.56 -11.14
N ASP A 211 -4.92 -8.99 -10.11
CA ASP A 211 -6.17 -8.21 -10.21
C ASP A 211 -5.95 -6.75 -10.58
N GLY A 212 -4.71 -6.30 -10.59
CA GLY A 212 -4.37 -4.93 -10.94
C GLY A 212 -2.89 -4.62 -10.86
N PHE A 213 -2.57 -3.41 -11.28
CA PHE A 213 -1.21 -2.87 -11.26
C PHE A 213 -1.15 -1.54 -10.55
N ARG A 214 -0.07 -1.30 -9.83
CA ARG A 214 0.38 0.03 -9.45
C ARG A 214 1.42 0.47 -10.47
N LEU A 215 1.22 1.64 -11.04
CA LEU A 215 2.15 2.26 -11.98
C LEU A 215 3.00 3.26 -11.22
N ASP A 216 4.29 2.96 -11.11
CA ASP A 216 5.28 3.88 -10.56
C ASP A 216 5.51 5.04 -11.53
N HIS A 217 5.76 6.24 -11.03
CA HIS A 217 6.09 7.42 -11.84
C HIS A 217 5.24 7.61 -13.10
N ALA A 218 3.93 7.34 -13.07
CA ALA A 218 3.06 7.42 -14.25
C ALA A 218 2.85 8.87 -14.74
N MET A 219 3.92 9.57 -15.05
CA MET A 219 3.96 10.99 -15.38
C MET A 219 3.51 11.26 -16.82
N ASP A 220 2.92 12.47 -17.04
CA ASP A 220 2.67 12.99 -18.41
C ASP A 220 3.95 13.56 -19.05
N HIS A 221 4.90 13.97 -18.22
CA HIS A 221 6.21 14.48 -18.61
C HIS A 221 7.29 13.82 -17.76
N LEU A 222 7.91 12.77 -18.29
CA LEU A 222 8.86 11.95 -17.53
C LEU A 222 10.20 12.66 -17.35
N ASP A 223 10.63 12.85 -16.09
CA ASP A 223 11.96 13.34 -15.66
C ASP A 223 12.46 14.60 -16.33
N GLY A 224 11.56 15.47 -16.80
CA GLY A 224 11.94 16.66 -17.54
C GLY A 224 12.57 16.39 -18.93
N LYS A 225 12.53 15.14 -19.42
CA LYS A 225 13.05 14.78 -20.75
C LYS A 225 12.20 15.45 -21.84
N PRO A 226 12.77 16.29 -22.70
CA PRO A 226 12.00 17.07 -23.70
C PRO A 226 11.19 16.20 -24.67
N THR A 227 11.63 14.98 -24.92
CA THR A 227 10.97 14.03 -25.82
C THR A 227 9.84 13.26 -25.14
N LEU A 228 9.86 13.09 -23.81
CA LEU A 228 8.90 12.28 -23.05
C LEU A 228 7.80 13.17 -22.44
N THR A 229 6.98 13.76 -23.29
CA THR A 229 5.85 14.63 -22.94
C THR A 229 4.55 14.11 -23.53
N ASN A 230 3.39 14.51 -23.00
CA ASN A 230 2.06 14.05 -23.44
C ASN A 230 1.88 12.53 -23.31
N LEU A 231 2.53 11.92 -22.31
CA LEU A 231 2.52 10.48 -22.12
C LEU A 231 1.15 9.96 -21.66
N PHE A 232 0.33 10.78 -21.02
CA PHE A 232 -1.05 10.39 -20.72
C PHE A 232 -1.81 10.00 -21.98
N ALA A 233 -1.69 10.78 -23.05
CA ALA A 233 -2.41 10.50 -24.29
C ALA A 233 -1.72 9.44 -25.17
N GLU A 234 -0.40 9.40 -25.17
CA GLU A 234 0.36 8.62 -26.13
C GLU A 234 0.86 7.28 -25.62
N PHE A 235 0.94 7.09 -24.28
CA PHE A 235 1.42 5.88 -23.66
C PHE A 235 0.44 5.32 -22.62
N TRP A 236 0.18 6.06 -21.53
CA TRP A 236 -0.58 5.51 -20.39
C TRP A 236 -2.03 5.17 -20.72
N LYS A 237 -2.75 6.08 -21.39
CA LYS A 237 -4.15 5.84 -21.76
C LYS A 237 -4.30 4.69 -22.76
N PRO A 238 -3.53 4.61 -23.85
CA PRO A 238 -3.55 3.46 -24.75
C PRO A 238 -3.25 2.13 -24.03
N LEU A 239 -2.22 2.08 -23.19
CA LEU A 239 -1.89 0.91 -22.39
C LEU A 239 -3.07 0.49 -21.51
N ILE A 240 -3.55 1.39 -20.64
CA ILE A 240 -4.62 1.13 -19.69
C ILE A 240 -5.92 0.71 -20.41
N HIS A 241 -6.26 1.36 -21.51
CA HIS A 241 -7.46 1.04 -22.29
C HIS A 241 -7.37 -0.38 -22.86
N THR A 242 -6.24 -0.74 -23.46
CA THR A 242 -6.03 -2.07 -24.01
C THR A 242 -6.08 -3.15 -22.93
N LEU A 243 -5.46 -2.92 -21.76
CA LEU A 243 -5.53 -3.86 -20.64
C LEU A 243 -6.98 -4.06 -20.14
N LYS A 244 -7.78 -2.98 -20.12
CA LYS A 244 -9.21 -3.06 -19.75
C LYS A 244 -10.08 -3.71 -20.81
N ASP A 245 -9.71 -3.62 -22.07
CA ASP A 245 -10.38 -4.37 -23.15
C ASP A 245 -10.12 -5.88 -23.03
N ILE A 246 -8.90 -6.26 -22.59
CA ILE A 246 -8.53 -7.66 -22.34
C ILE A 246 -9.22 -8.16 -21.05
N ASN A 247 -9.09 -7.43 -19.94
CA ASN A 247 -9.73 -7.75 -18.66
C ASN A 247 -10.46 -6.53 -18.09
N PRO A 248 -11.79 -6.40 -18.28
CA PRO A 248 -12.55 -5.24 -17.78
C PRO A 248 -12.55 -5.08 -16.27
N GLN A 249 -12.10 -6.07 -15.51
CA GLN A 249 -12.05 -6.01 -14.04
C GLN A 249 -10.71 -5.57 -13.50
N ILE A 250 -9.67 -5.47 -14.34
CA ILE A 250 -8.34 -5.04 -13.93
C ILE A 250 -8.40 -3.64 -13.29
N LYS A 251 -7.70 -3.45 -12.20
CA LYS A 251 -7.60 -2.17 -11.51
C LYS A 251 -6.24 -1.54 -11.74
N ILE A 252 -6.22 -0.28 -12.12
CA ILE A 252 -4.99 0.48 -12.30
C ILE A 252 -4.89 1.55 -11.21
N VAL A 253 -3.85 1.44 -10.41
CA VAL A 253 -3.42 2.43 -9.42
C VAL A 253 -2.27 3.20 -10.02
N ALA A 254 -2.26 4.52 -9.98
CA ALA A 254 -1.09 5.29 -10.39
C ALA A 254 -0.54 6.12 -9.23
N GLU A 255 0.76 6.29 -9.22
CA GLU A 255 1.41 7.27 -8.37
C GLU A 255 1.63 8.56 -9.14
N GLN A 256 1.24 9.70 -8.52
CA GLN A 256 1.62 11.01 -9.01
C GLN A 256 3.02 11.39 -8.53
N ALA A 257 3.85 11.94 -9.43
CA ALA A 257 5.19 12.39 -9.07
C ALA A 257 5.20 13.60 -8.14
N ASN A 258 4.22 14.49 -8.28
CA ASN A 258 4.05 15.63 -7.37
C ASN A 258 3.12 15.27 -6.21
N TRP A 259 3.69 14.91 -5.07
CA TRP A 259 2.92 14.54 -3.88
C TRP A 259 2.12 15.70 -3.25
N ALA A 260 2.40 16.93 -3.64
CA ALA A 260 1.60 18.09 -3.24
C ALA A 260 0.30 18.22 -4.05
N ASP A 261 0.16 17.48 -5.15
CA ASP A 261 -1.03 17.44 -5.99
C ASP A 261 -1.98 16.31 -5.59
N TYR A 262 -3.22 16.37 -6.07
CA TYR A 262 -4.25 15.36 -5.81
C TYR A 262 -4.38 14.30 -6.92
N GLY A 263 -3.66 14.45 -8.02
CA GLY A 263 -3.63 13.50 -9.14
C GLY A 263 -4.97 13.37 -9.90
N PHE A 264 -5.88 14.33 -9.82
CA PHE A 264 -7.20 14.22 -10.49
C PHE A 264 -7.09 14.08 -12.00
N GLU A 265 -6.08 14.72 -12.62
CA GLU A 265 -5.85 14.63 -14.06
C GLU A 265 -5.54 13.21 -14.54
N TYR A 266 -4.96 12.36 -13.69
CA TYR A 266 -4.69 10.95 -14.01
C TYR A 266 -5.97 10.17 -14.28
N PHE A 267 -7.04 10.44 -13.51
CA PHE A 267 -8.34 9.85 -13.76
C PHE A 267 -8.91 10.24 -15.12
N GLU A 268 -8.80 11.51 -15.49
CA GLU A 268 -9.41 12.06 -16.70
C GLU A 268 -8.57 11.76 -17.94
N LYS A 269 -7.25 11.99 -17.87
CA LYS A 269 -6.36 11.94 -19.03
C LYS A 269 -5.78 10.54 -19.26
N ALA A 270 -5.35 9.83 -18.22
CA ALA A 270 -4.78 8.49 -18.32
C ALA A 270 -5.81 7.36 -18.14
N GLY A 271 -6.93 7.61 -17.46
CA GLY A 271 -7.99 6.63 -17.27
C GLY A 271 -7.77 5.65 -16.11
N VAL A 272 -6.86 5.97 -15.16
CA VAL A 272 -6.58 5.15 -13.97
C VAL A 272 -7.81 4.99 -13.09
N ASP A 273 -7.82 4.00 -12.22
CA ASP A 273 -8.93 3.72 -11.31
C ASP A 273 -8.68 4.30 -9.91
N ARG A 274 -7.41 4.40 -9.51
CA ARG A 274 -7.01 4.82 -8.17
C ARG A 274 -5.78 5.70 -8.18
N MET A 275 -5.75 6.66 -7.24
CA MET A 275 -4.61 7.52 -6.96
C MET A 275 -4.27 7.49 -5.48
N PHE A 276 -3.02 7.78 -5.11
CA PHE A 276 -2.62 7.93 -3.72
C PHE A 276 -3.02 9.30 -3.17
N GLY A 277 -3.67 9.31 -2.01
CA GLY A 277 -4.15 10.52 -1.34
C GLY A 277 -3.07 11.21 -0.50
N PHE A 278 -1.94 11.60 -1.08
CA PHE A 278 -0.82 12.22 -0.37
C PHE A 278 -1.22 13.46 0.44
N GLY A 279 -2.07 14.33 -0.10
CA GLY A 279 -2.53 15.51 0.63
C GLY A 279 -3.27 15.15 1.93
N LEU A 280 -4.10 14.10 1.92
CA LEU A 280 -4.78 13.63 3.13
C LEU A 280 -3.81 12.89 4.07
N GLN A 281 -2.84 12.16 3.53
CA GLN A 281 -1.77 11.54 4.31
C GLN A 281 -1.02 12.58 5.13
N GLN A 282 -0.53 13.65 4.51
CA GLN A 282 0.16 14.75 5.18
C GLN A 282 -0.73 15.44 6.23
N ALA A 283 -2.00 15.65 5.91
CA ALA A 283 -2.97 16.25 6.83
C ALA A 283 -3.21 15.37 8.07
N ILE A 284 -3.36 14.05 7.91
CA ILE A 284 -3.50 13.13 9.05
C ILE A 284 -2.26 13.20 9.95
N LEU A 285 -1.06 13.21 9.38
CA LEU A 285 0.20 13.28 10.13
C LEU A 285 0.39 14.61 10.87
N SER A 286 -0.21 15.70 10.39
CA SER A 286 -0.12 17.01 11.03
C SER A 286 -0.95 17.14 12.31
N PHE A 287 -1.96 16.27 12.50
CA PHE A 287 -2.98 16.41 13.55
C PHE A 287 -3.71 17.77 13.54
N ASP A 288 -3.65 18.50 12.43
CA ASP A 288 -4.38 19.76 12.22
C ASP A 288 -5.78 19.47 11.69
N LYS A 289 -6.79 19.82 12.49
CA LYS A 289 -8.20 19.59 12.17
C LYS A 289 -8.63 20.19 10.84
N GLU A 290 -8.25 21.45 10.59
CA GLU A 290 -8.68 22.17 9.39
C GLU A 290 -8.02 21.60 8.13
N GLN A 291 -6.75 21.23 8.21
CA GLN A 291 -6.05 20.55 7.12
C GLN A 291 -6.68 19.19 6.81
N ILE A 292 -7.02 18.40 7.84
CA ILE A 292 -7.68 17.09 7.65
C ILE A 292 -9.03 17.28 6.97
N ILE A 293 -9.88 18.23 7.44
CA ILE A 293 -11.18 18.49 6.84
C ILE A 293 -11.03 18.92 5.39
N GLN A 294 -10.18 19.91 5.13
CA GLN A 294 -9.98 20.46 3.79
C GLN A 294 -9.53 19.39 2.79
N ASN A 295 -8.53 18.60 3.16
CA ASN A 295 -8.00 17.55 2.29
C ASN A 295 -9.00 16.42 2.08
N ALA A 296 -9.73 16.00 3.14
CA ALA A 296 -10.78 15.00 3.03
C ALA A 296 -11.91 15.46 2.10
N GLU A 297 -12.39 16.70 2.24
CA GLU A 297 -13.43 17.26 1.37
C GLU A 297 -12.96 17.35 -0.09
N ILE A 298 -11.71 17.78 -0.33
CA ILE A 298 -11.16 17.83 -1.69
C ILE A 298 -11.10 16.42 -2.29
N ILE A 299 -10.48 15.49 -1.59
CA ILE A 299 -10.24 14.13 -2.08
C ILE A 299 -11.56 13.39 -2.32
N PHE A 300 -12.47 13.35 -1.33
CA PHE A 300 -13.67 12.54 -1.46
C PHE A 300 -14.75 13.18 -2.34
N ASN A 301 -14.82 14.51 -2.43
CA ASN A 301 -15.82 15.18 -3.25
C ASN A 301 -15.40 15.39 -4.71
N LYS A 302 -14.08 15.48 -5.00
CA LYS A 302 -13.58 15.70 -6.37
C LYS A 302 -13.16 14.43 -7.08
N THR A 303 -12.95 13.31 -6.36
CA THR A 303 -12.69 12.03 -7.02
C THR A 303 -13.89 11.64 -7.87
N PRO A 304 -13.72 11.37 -9.17
CA PRO A 304 -14.82 11.04 -10.07
C PRO A 304 -15.58 9.79 -9.60
N GLN A 305 -16.86 9.72 -9.94
CA GLN A 305 -17.69 8.55 -9.61
C GLN A 305 -17.09 7.26 -10.20
N GLY A 306 -17.00 6.22 -9.39
CA GLY A 306 -16.40 4.92 -9.77
C GLY A 306 -14.88 4.88 -9.69
N LYS A 307 -14.24 5.99 -9.32
CA LYS A 307 -12.82 6.08 -9.00
C LYS A 307 -12.61 6.15 -7.50
N GLU A 308 -11.39 5.84 -7.04
CA GLU A 308 -11.09 5.77 -5.60
C GLU A 308 -9.74 6.42 -5.29
N GLN A 309 -9.59 6.89 -4.05
CA GLN A 309 -8.31 7.32 -3.49
C GLN A 309 -7.79 6.24 -2.53
N ILE A 310 -6.49 5.98 -2.58
CA ILE A 310 -5.80 5.15 -1.59
C ILE A 310 -5.43 6.04 -0.42
N ILE A 311 -5.89 5.67 0.77
CA ILE A 311 -5.62 6.40 2.01
C ILE A 311 -4.57 5.62 2.80
N PHE A 312 -3.49 6.27 3.13
CA PHE A 312 -2.33 5.67 3.80
C PHE A 312 -1.68 6.68 4.76
N ILE A 313 -0.82 6.24 5.65
CA ILE A 313 -0.02 7.09 6.54
C ILE A 313 1.48 6.89 6.34
N GLU A 314 1.90 5.75 5.81
CA GLU A 314 3.27 5.48 5.38
C GLU A 314 3.30 4.55 4.17
N ASN A 315 4.41 4.57 3.44
CA ASN A 315 4.73 3.66 2.36
C ASN A 315 6.26 3.43 2.32
N HIS A 316 6.77 2.82 1.26
CA HIS A 316 8.18 2.49 1.11
C HIS A 316 9.10 3.68 0.76
N ASP A 317 8.53 4.85 0.44
CA ASP A 317 9.27 6.05 0.01
C ASP A 317 9.27 7.16 1.07
N ILE A 318 8.51 7.01 2.14
CA ILE A 318 8.47 7.95 3.25
C ILE A 318 8.89 7.27 4.55
N ASP A 319 9.40 8.07 5.49
CA ASP A 319 9.79 7.56 6.80
C ASP A 319 8.61 6.92 7.51
N ARG A 320 8.85 5.80 8.19
CA ARG A 320 7.82 5.10 8.93
C ARG A 320 7.21 5.98 10.00
N PHE A 321 5.90 5.94 10.14
CA PHE A 321 5.17 6.82 11.02
C PHE A 321 5.61 6.69 12.48
N ALA A 322 5.87 5.47 12.94
CA ALA A 322 6.38 5.21 14.29
C ALA A 322 7.75 5.85 14.57
N SER A 323 8.56 6.14 13.54
CA SER A 323 9.80 6.92 13.66
C SER A 323 9.58 8.42 13.72
N ILE A 324 8.50 8.92 13.12
CA ILE A 324 8.13 10.35 13.15
C ILE A 324 7.36 10.64 14.42
N GLN A 325 6.47 9.74 14.81
CA GLN A 325 5.57 9.89 15.95
C GLN A 325 5.72 8.73 16.93
N THR A 326 6.42 8.96 18.03
CA THR A 326 6.65 7.96 19.10
C THR A 326 5.50 7.85 20.10
N ASN A 327 4.54 8.78 20.07
CA ASN A 327 3.36 8.71 20.94
C ASN A 327 2.40 7.63 20.44
N PHE A 328 2.23 6.59 21.23
CA PHE A 328 1.45 5.41 20.91
C PHE A 328 -0.05 5.70 20.63
N GLU A 329 -0.65 6.64 21.38
CA GLU A 329 -2.04 7.03 21.15
C GLU A 329 -2.21 7.81 19.84
N MET A 330 -1.21 8.59 19.43
CA MET A 330 -1.22 9.24 18.11
C MET A 330 -1.07 8.23 16.98
N GLN A 331 -0.28 7.16 17.15
CA GLN A 331 -0.20 6.06 16.17
C GLN A 331 -1.56 5.39 15.99
N LYS A 332 -2.25 5.06 17.08
CA LYS A 332 -3.62 4.51 17.04
C LYS A 332 -4.62 5.45 16.37
N THR A 333 -4.55 6.74 16.72
CA THR A 333 -5.46 7.75 16.16
C THR A 333 -5.27 7.92 14.65
N SER A 334 -4.02 7.95 14.17
CA SER A 334 -3.73 8.03 12.73
C SER A 334 -4.18 6.77 11.99
N ALA A 335 -3.97 5.60 12.56
CA ALA A 335 -4.48 4.34 12.02
C ALA A 335 -6.02 4.32 11.95
N ALA A 336 -6.71 4.81 12.99
CA ALA A 336 -8.16 4.92 12.99
C ALA A 336 -8.65 5.90 11.91
N LEU A 337 -8.02 7.05 11.73
CA LEU A 337 -8.36 8.02 10.68
C LEU A 337 -8.15 7.39 9.29
N MET A 338 -7.00 6.79 9.03
CA MET A 338 -6.71 6.09 7.78
C MET A 338 -7.77 5.03 7.44
N LEU A 339 -8.16 4.22 8.42
CA LEU A 339 -9.10 3.12 8.21
C LEU A 339 -10.57 3.57 8.13
N LEU A 340 -10.96 4.67 8.76
CA LEU A 340 -12.37 5.04 8.93
C LEU A 340 -12.84 6.21 8.07
N MET A 341 -11.95 7.08 7.57
CA MET A 341 -12.36 8.29 6.84
C MET A 341 -12.95 8.01 5.46
N GLY A 342 -12.55 6.96 4.77
CA GLY A 342 -13.06 6.65 3.41
C GLY A 342 -11.99 6.05 2.51
N GLY A 343 -12.25 6.04 1.19
CA GLY A 343 -11.33 5.49 0.20
C GLY A 343 -10.94 4.03 0.43
N VAL A 344 -9.82 3.64 -0.13
CA VAL A 344 -9.21 2.31 0.04
C VAL A 344 -7.99 2.45 0.97
N PRO A 345 -8.06 2.00 2.21
CA PRO A 345 -6.90 2.04 3.09
C PRO A 345 -5.77 1.15 2.59
N SER A 346 -4.53 1.65 2.70
CA SER A 346 -3.31 0.88 2.45
C SER A 346 -2.45 0.85 3.71
N ILE A 347 -2.16 -0.34 4.19
CA ILE A 347 -1.27 -0.60 5.33
C ILE A 347 0.06 -1.04 4.75
N TYR A 348 1.13 -0.34 5.07
CA TYR A 348 2.48 -0.76 4.71
C TYR A 348 2.96 -1.82 5.71
N TYR A 349 3.61 -2.89 5.24
CA TYR A 349 4.00 -4.01 6.10
C TYR A 349 4.80 -3.54 7.33
N GLY A 350 4.48 -4.08 8.49
CA GLY A 350 5.08 -3.68 9.76
C GLY A 350 4.49 -2.41 10.38
N GLN A 351 3.65 -1.66 9.67
CA GLN A 351 2.93 -0.52 10.21
C GLN A 351 2.00 -0.95 11.36
N GLU A 352 1.38 -2.11 11.24
CA GLU A 352 0.44 -2.67 12.22
C GLU A 352 1.10 -3.12 13.53
N ILE A 353 2.42 -3.27 13.55
CA ILE A 353 3.21 -3.54 14.77
C ILE A 353 4.12 -2.37 15.15
N GLY A 354 4.00 -1.21 14.48
CA GLY A 354 4.76 -0.02 14.80
C GLY A 354 6.24 -0.08 14.44
N MET A 355 6.64 -0.87 13.42
CA MET A 355 8.02 -0.88 12.95
C MET A 355 8.51 0.53 12.66
N GLN A 356 9.73 0.82 13.09
CA GLN A 356 10.42 2.08 12.86
C GLN A 356 11.32 2.01 11.63
N GLY A 357 11.67 3.17 11.07
CA GLY A 357 12.60 3.27 9.95
C GLY A 357 12.59 4.64 9.29
N LYS A 358 13.78 5.11 8.94
CA LYS A 358 14.00 6.39 8.24
C LYS A 358 14.99 6.20 7.11
N VAL A 359 14.96 7.13 6.15
CA VAL A 359 16.01 7.22 5.15
C VAL A 359 17.36 7.50 5.82
N TYR A 360 18.39 6.78 5.38
CA TYR A 360 19.76 7.05 5.80
C TYR A 360 20.43 8.09 4.88
N SER A 361 21.64 8.51 5.23
CA SER A 361 22.44 9.47 4.45
C SER A 361 23.89 8.99 4.35
N PHE A 362 24.09 7.84 3.69
CA PHE A 362 25.39 7.22 3.50
C PHE A 362 25.97 7.45 2.09
N GLY A 363 25.62 8.57 1.46
CA GLY A 363 26.07 8.91 0.10
C GLY A 363 25.09 8.45 -0.98
N ASN A 364 25.59 8.33 -2.22
CA ASN A 364 24.77 7.90 -3.37
C ASN A 364 24.69 6.37 -3.39
N THR A 365 23.69 5.81 -2.73
CA THR A 365 23.43 4.36 -2.66
C THR A 365 21.94 4.09 -2.42
N ASP A 366 21.42 3.01 -2.99
CA ASP A 366 20.07 2.52 -2.71
C ASP A 366 19.92 2.00 -1.27
N GLY A 367 21.03 1.68 -0.60
CA GLY A 367 21.06 1.29 0.80
C GLY A 367 20.49 2.34 1.76
N ASN A 368 20.37 3.61 1.33
CA ASN A 368 19.77 4.66 2.16
C ASN A 368 18.31 4.38 2.52
N ASP A 369 17.55 3.68 1.68
CA ASP A 369 16.14 3.38 1.90
C ASP A 369 15.89 2.09 2.70
N ILE A 370 16.94 1.31 2.99
CA ILE A 370 16.83 0.07 3.76
C ILE A 370 16.13 0.30 5.10
N GLY A 371 16.44 1.41 5.80
CA GLY A 371 15.80 1.71 7.07
C GLY A 371 14.27 1.75 7.04
N ARG A 372 13.67 2.11 5.90
CA ARG A 372 12.22 2.07 5.67
C ARG A 372 11.71 0.69 5.26
N ARG A 373 12.62 -0.22 4.85
CA ARG A 373 12.35 -1.50 4.17
C ARG A 373 13.01 -2.68 4.88
N GLU A 374 13.28 -2.54 6.20
CA GLU A 374 13.85 -3.60 7.04
C GLU A 374 12.98 -4.85 7.07
N ALA A 375 13.58 -5.97 7.48
CA ALA A 375 12.88 -7.24 7.65
C ALA A 375 11.71 -7.10 8.62
N PHE A 376 10.58 -7.74 8.33
CA PHE A 376 9.43 -7.76 9.23
C PHE A 376 9.79 -8.44 10.54
N ASP A 377 9.46 -7.81 11.67
CA ASP A 377 9.74 -8.31 13.01
C ASP A 377 8.75 -9.38 13.45
N TRP A 378 9.04 -10.63 13.09
CA TRP A 378 8.21 -11.77 13.48
C TRP A 378 8.40 -12.17 14.93
N TYR A 379 9.62 -12.07 15.49
CA TYR A 379 10.03 -12.66 16.76
C TYR A 379 10.67 -11.64 17.70
N ALA A 380 10.34 -11.77 18.99
CA ALA A 380 10.82 -10.86 20.04
C ALA A 380 12.36 -10.81 20.16
N ASN A 381 13.04 -11.94 19.94
CA ASN A 381 14.51 -11.99 20.02
C ASN A 381 15.21 -11.58 18.71
N GLY A 382 14.44 -11.21 17.66
CA GLY A 382 14.97 -10.88 16.35
C GLY A 382 15.49 -12.07 15.57
N GLU A 383 15.30 -13.32 16.05
CA GLU A 383 15.79 -14.54 15.41
C GLU A 383 14.65 -15.56 15.29
N GLY A 384 14.59 -16.25 14.16
CA GLY A 384 13.56 -17.29 13.94
C GLY A 384 13.45 -17.69 12.48
N GLU A 385 12.59 -18.67 12.23
CA GLU A 385 12.32 -19.16 10.88
C GLU A 385 11.67 -18.06 10.03
N GLY A 386 12.23 -17.83 8.85
CA GLY A 386 11.68 -16.87 7.88
C GLY A 386 12.10 -15.42 8.10
N MET A 387 13.01 -15.12 9.02
CA MET A 387 13.59 -13.77 9.15
C MET A 387 14.38 -13.40 7.91
N SER A 388 14.04 -12.30 7.25
CA SER A 388 14.53 -11.89 5.94
C SER A 388 15.59 -10.79 6.05
N PHE A 389 16.69 -11.09 6.72
CA PHE A 389 17.81 -10.13 6.91
C PHE A 389 18.75 -10.05 5.70
N TRP A 390 18.21 -9.87 4.48
CA TRP A 390 18.95 -9.79 3.22
C TRP A 390 20.05 -8.73 3.22
N TYR A 391 19.94 -7.70 4.05
CA TYR A 391 20.91 -6.60 4.20
C TYR A 391 21.92 -6.84 5.32
N LYS A 392 21.96 -8.03 5.92
CA LYS A 392 22.86 -8.36 7.04
C LYS A 392 24.31 -8.26 6.62
N ASN A 393 25.10 -7.50 7.38
CA ASN A 393 26.54 -7.29 7.15
C ASN A 393 26.90 -6.69 5.78
N SER A 394 25.95 -6.05 5.09
CA SER A 394 26.18 -5.50 3.75
C SER A 394 26.60 -4.01 3.75
N GLY A 395 26.51 -3.33 4.89
CA GLY A 395 26.87 -1.92 4.99
C GLY A 395 26.42 -1.26 6.30
N PRO A 396 26.57 0.06 6.41
CA PRO A 396 26.27 0.80 7.64
C PRO A 396 24.76 0.78 8.00
N TRP A 397 23.87 0.51 7.05
CA TRP A 397 22.45 0.30 7.28
C TRP A 397 22.16 -0.90 8.19
N TRP A 398 22.96 -1.96 8.16
CA TRP A 398 22.80 -3.09 9.08
C TRP A 398 23.09 -2.68 10.53
N GLU A 399 24.17 -1.94 10.76
CA GLU A 399 24.54 -1.45 12.10
C GLU A 399 23.55 -0.41 12.62
N SER A 400 22.91 0.33 11.71
CA SER A 400 21.91 1.38 11.99
C SER A 400 20.48 0.86 12.01
N ALA A 401 20.24 -0.43 11.79
CA ALA A 401 18.90 -1.03 11.73
C ALA A 401 18.06 -0.68 12.97
N ASN A 402 16.78 -0.40 12.74
CA ASN A 402 15.84 0.03 13.79
C ASN A 402 15.33 -1.13 14.62
N SER A 403 15.12 -2.30 14.00
CA SER A 403 14.71 -3.53 14.69
C SER A 403 15.71 -3.92 15.79
N LYS A 404 15.20 -4.15 17.02
CA LYS A 404 16.00 -4.54 18.17
C LYS A 404 15.33 -5.68 18.93
N PRO A 405 16.10 -6.65 19.43
CA PRO A 405 15.52 -7.72 20.23
C PRO A 405 14.80 -7.22 21.49
N ASN A 406 13.60 -7.73 21.73
CA ASN A 406 12.79 -7.48 22.94
C ASN A 406 12.48 -6.00 23.18
N ASP A 407 12.17 -5.26 22.14
CA ASP A 407 11.83 -3.83 22.19
C ASP A 407 10.31 -3.54 22.19
N GLY A 408 9.49 -4.59 22.13
CA GLY A 408 8.03 -4.49 22.18
C GLY A 408 7.36 -4.31 20.82
N ILE A 409 8.10 -4.41 19.71
CA ILE A 409 7.60 -4.10 18.37
C ILE A 409 7.28 -5.37 17.55
N SER A 410 7.84 -6.52 17.85
CA SER A 410 7.63 -7.75 17.08
C SER A 410 6.18 -8.26 17.15
N LEU A 411 5.78 -9.01 16.10
CA LEU A 411 4.46 -9.67 16.11
C LEU A 411 4.31 -10.62 17.30
N GLU A 412 5.38 -11.35 17.67
CA GLU A 412 5.35 -12.29 18.81
C GLU A 412 5.02 -11.58 20.13
N GLU A 413 5.55 -10.37 20.35
CA GLU A 413 5.29 -9.57 21.54
C GLU A 413 3.87 -8.98 21.54
N GLU A 414 3.37 -8.60 20.38
CA GLU A 414 2.10 -7.87 20.27
C GLU A 414 0.86 -8.76 20.14
N ILE A 415 0.98 -9.95 19.56
CA ILE A 415 -0.17 -10.77 19.18
C ILE A 415 -1.05 -11.15 20.37
N THR A 416 -0.46 -11.32 21.54
CA THR A 416 -1.14 -11.70 22.79
C THR A 416 -1.53 -10.52 23.68
N ASP A 417 -0.99 -9.33 23.43
CA ASP A 417 -1.34 -8.12 24.17
C ASP A 417 -2.60 -7.46 23.57
N PRO A 418 -3.75 -7.45 24.27
CA PRO A 418 -4.98 -6.85 23.77
C PRO A 418 -4.90 -5.33 23.57
N LEU A 419 -3.88 -4.65 24.11
CA LEU A 419 -3.66 -3.21 24.02
C LEU A 419 -2.64 -2.84 22.94
N SER A 420 -1.98 -3.82 22.33
CA SER A 420 -0.97 -3.64 21.30
C SER A 420 -1.51 -2.90 20.06
N LEU A 421 -0.60 -2.39 19.25
CA LEU A 421 -0.93 -1.74 17.98
C LEU A 421 -1.51 -2.76 16.99
N TYR A 422 -0.96 -3.97 16.93
CA TYR A 422 -1.47 -5.07 16.10
C TYR A 422 -2.96 -5.38 16.40
N ASN A 423 -3.30 -5.60 17.67
CA ASN A 423 -4.68 -5.89 18.06
C ASN A 423 -5.60 -4.68 17.88
N PHE A 424 -5.06 -3.47 17.96
CA PHE A 424 -5.79 -2.27 17.61
C PHE A 424 -6.12 -2.22 16.10
N TYR A 425 -5.16 -2.48 15.21
CA TYR A 425 -5.40 -2.59 13.77
C TYR A 425 -6.47 -3.64 13.45
N ARG A 426 -6.35 -4.84 14.00
CA ARG A 426 -7.37 -5.90 13.84
C ARG A 426 -8.76 -5.42 14.24
N LYS A 427 -8.88 -4.76 15.38
CA LYS A 427 -10.16 -4.20 15.88
C LYS A 427 -10.72 -3.15 14.92
N MET A 428 -9.90 -2.23 14.42
CA MET A 428 -10.35 -1.18 13.49
C MET A 428 -10.73 -1.73 12.12
N ILE A 429 -9.97 -2.68 11.60
CA ILE A 429 -10.29 -3.39 10.36
C ILE A 429 -11.60 -4.16 10.51
N GLN A 430 -11.79 -4.87 11.60
CA GLN A 430 -13.05 -5.57 11.89
C GLN A 430 -14.22 -4.59 12.00
N LEU A 431 -14.04 -3.47 12.70
CA LEU A 431 -15.04 -2.41 12.80
C LEU A 431 -15.43 -1.89 11.40
N ARG A 432 -14.46 -1.55 10.56
CA ARG A 432 -14.69 -1.12 9.18
C ARG A 432 -15.45 -2.17 8.38
N ASN A 433 -14.97 -3.41 8.38
CA ASN A 433 -15.53 -4.51 7.58
C ASN A 433 -16.95 -4.93 8.04
N SER A 434 -17.29 -4.69 9.30
CA SER A 434 -18.62 -5.01 9.85
C SER A 434 -19.65 -3.90 9.66
N ASN A 435 -19.24 -2.73 9.17
CA ASN A 435 -20.10 -1.56 9.05
C ASN A 435 -20.10 -1.01 7.62
N LEU A 436 -21.22 -1.15 6.93
CA LEU A 436 -21.39 -0.75 5.53
C LEU A 436 -21.05 0.74 5.31
N ALA A 437 -21.43 1.60 6.23
CA ALA A 437 -21.12 3.03 6.14
C ALA A 437 -19.61 3.29 6.25
N LEU A 438 -18.88 2.57 7.10
CA LEU A 438 -17.43 2.72 7.24
C LEU A 438 -16.68 2.14 6.04
N SER A 439 -17.13 1.01 5.52
CA SER A 439 -16.46 0.32 4.40
C SER A 439 -16.73 0.97 3.04
N LEU A 440 -17.96 1.31 2.73
CA LEU A 440 -18.40 1.73 1.39
C LEU A 440 -19.16 3.07 1.36
N GLY A 441 -19.41 3.69 2.53
CA GLY A 441 -20.16 4.95 2.60
C GLY A 441 -19.34 6.16 2.11
N THR A 442 -20.04 7.26 1.87
CA THR A 442 -19.44 8.56 1.56
C THR A 442 -18.99 9.27 2.83
N TYR A 443 -17.96 10.12 2.69
CA TYR A 443 -17.51 11.04 3.73
C TYR A 443 -18.39 12.29 3.74
N GLN A 444 -18.70 12.79 4.93
CA GLN A 444 -19.31 14.10 5.15
C GLN A 444 -18.77 14.73 6.43
N ASN A 445 -18.22 15.92 6.34
CA ASN A 445 -17.83 16.68 7.53
C ASN A 445 -19.03 16.87 8.49
N ALA A 446 -18.77 16.75 9.79
CA ALA A 446 -19.76 17.00 10.86
C ALA A 446 -19.26 18.18 11.72
N PRO A 447 -19.57 19.45 11.34
CA PRO A 447 -19.00 20.62 11.97
C PRO A 447 -19.29 20.71 13.47
N ASN A 448 -18.28 21.04 14.25
CA ASN A 448 -18.38 21.34 15.67
C ASN A 448 -17.54 22.60 16.01
N ASN A 449 -17.71 23.15 17.20
CA ASN A 449 -17.05 24.40 17.61
C ASN A 449 -15.72 24.22 18.37
N ASN A 450 -15.30 22.98 18.60
CA ASN A 450 -14.03 22.71 19.27
C ASN A 450 -12.89 22.65 18.23
N GLN A 451 -11.82 23.39 18.48
CA GLN A 451 -10.67 23.49 17.55
C GLN A 451 -9.87 22.19 17.44
N SER A 452 -9.87 21.38 18.51
CA SER A 452 -9.07 20.15 18.60
C SER A 452 -9.87 18.87 18.34
N VAL A 453 -11.20 18.98 18.17
CA VAL A 453 -12.05 17.79 17.95
C VAL A 453 -12.51 17.74 16.50
N LEU A 454 -12.03 16.74 15.77
CA LEU A 454 -12.51 16.38 14.44
C LEU A 454 -13.77 15.53 14.57
N SER A 455 -14.79 15.80 13.75
CA SER A 455 -15.93 14.90 13.62
C SER A 455 -16.41 14.82 12.18
N PHE A 456 -16.82 13.63 11.76
CA PHE A 456 -17.33 13.38 10.42
C PHE A 456 -18.33 12.23 10.40
N TYR A 457 -19.20 12.25 9.41
CA TYR A 457 -20.09 11.13 9.11
C TYR A 457 -19.54 10.26 7.99
N ARG A 458 -19.81 8.97 8.12
CA ARG A 458 -19.75 7.99 7.04
C ARG A 458 -21.19 7.57 6.74
N ILE A 459 -21.60 7.67 5.48
CA ILE A 459 -23.02 7.51 5.11
C ILE A 459 -23.14 6.51 3.97
N SER A 460 -23.88 5.43 4.19
CA SER A 460 -24.36 4.51 3.17
C SER A 460 -25.89 4.59 3.07
N GLU A 461 -26.50 3.90 2.11
CA GLU A 461 -27.96 3.86 1.99
C GLU A 461 -28.67 3.39 3.27
N LYS A 462 -28.07 2.45 3.99
CA LYS A 462 -28.68 1.75 5.13
C LYS A 462 -28.15 2.17 6.50
N GLN A 463 -27.00 2.85 6.55
CA GLN A 463 -26.30 3.12 7.80
C GLN A 463 -25.67 4.52 7.77
N LYS A 464 -25.70 5.21 8.91
CA LYS A 464 -24.96 6.46 9.15
C LYS A 464 -24.12 6.28 10.41
N VAL A 465 -22.83 6.53 10.29
CA VAL A 465 -21.86 6.42 11.39
C VAL A 465 -21.19 7.77 11.61
N LEU A 466 -21.16 8.22 12.85
CA LEU A 466 -20.43 9.40 13.31
C LEU A 466 -19.12 8.96 13.95
N VAL A 467 -18.03 9.51 13.47
CA VAL A 467 -16.69 9.36 14.06
C VAL A 467 -16.30 10.69 14.68
N ILE A 468 -15.81 10.65 15.91
CA ILE A 468 -15.38 11.83 16.69
C ILE A 468 -13.99 11.54 17.21
N VAL A 469 -13.04 12.47 17.04
CA VAL A 469 -11.63 12.27 17.35
C VAL A 469 -11.08 13.51 18.05
N ASN A 470 -10.48 13.35 19.22
CA ASN A 470 -9.66 14.39 19.85
C ASN A 470 -8.25 14.33 19.25
N LEU A 471 -7.85 15.38 18.54
CA LEU A 471 -6.53 15.48 17.89
C LEU A 471 -5.45 16.09 18.79
N SER A 472 -5.77 16.34 20.07
CA SER A 472 -4.85 17.03 20.99
C SER A 472 -4.39 16.14 22.15
N SER A 473 -3.29 16.55 22.78
CA SER A 473 -2.75 15.94 24.01
C SER A 473 -3.50 16.35 25.27
N GLU A 474 -4.58 17.13 25.14
CA GLU A 474 -5.39 17.60 26.25
C GLU A 474 -6.78 16.97 26.22
N GLN A 475 -7.39 16.79 27.39
CA GLN A 475 -8.80 16.41 27.46
C GLN A 475 -9.65 17.50 26.82
N GLN A 476 -10.63 17.11 26.01
CA GLN A 476 -11.54 18.02 25.32
C GLN A 476 -12.97 17.79 25.73
N ASP A 477 -13.62 18.83 26.23
CA ASP A 477 -15.07 18.87 26.41
C ASP A 477 -15.71 19.60 25.25
N PHE A 478 -16.71 19.02 24.61
CA PHE A 478 -17.41 19.69 23.54
C PHE A 478 -18.88 19.33 23.48
N LEU A 479 -19.66 20.25 22.94
CA LEU A 479 -21.09 20.09 22.71
C LEU A 479 -21.33 19.86 21.22
N PHE A 480 -21.96 18.74 20.87
CA PHE A 480 -22.40 18.49 19.53
C PHE A 480 -23.68 19.29 19.24
N LYS A 481 -23.60 20.26 18.32
CA LYS A 481 -24.72 21.20 18.08
C LYS A 481 -25.91 20.54 17.38
N GLN A 482 -25.66 19.50 16.59
CA GLN A 482 -26.72 18.78 15.90
C GLN A 482 -27.38 17.79 16.86
N GLU A 483 -28.71 17.86 17.00
CA GLU A 483 -29.44 16.92 17.85
C GLU A 483 -29.32 15.48 17.31
N ILE A 484 -28.77 14.58 18.11
CA ILE A 484 -28.72 13.15 17.84
C ILE A 484 -29.65 12.44 18.80
N LYS A 485 -30.83 12.05 18.27
CA LYS A 485 -31.91 11.45 19.08
C LYS A 485 -31.61 10.05 19.59
N SER A 486 -30.79 9.29 18.85
CA SER A 486 -30.40 7.93 19.20
C SER A 486 -29.11 7.56 18.50
N ALA A 487 -28.16 7.06 19.28
CA ALA A 487 -26.92 6.52 18.76
C ALA A 487 -26.49 5.27 19.53
N LYS A 488 -25.79 4.37 18.86
CA LYS A 488 -25.21 3.15 19.43
C LYS A 488 -23.70 3.24 19.27
N ASN A 489 -22.96 3.13 20.38
CA ASN A 489 -21.49 3.05 20.31
C ASN A 489 -21.08 1.74 19.66
N LEU A 490 -20.19 1.81 18.67
CA LEU A 490 -19.71 0.64 17.95
C LEU A 490 -18.42 0.03 18.55
N LEU A 491 -17.76 0.77 19.46
CA LEU A 491 -16.57 0.32 20.18
C LEU A 491 -16.91 -0.20 21.58
N GLU A 492 -17.87 0.47 22.26
CA GLU A 492 -18.31 0.19 23.61
C GLU A 492 -19.84 0.10 23.65
N LEU A 493 -20.39 -1.08 23.47
CA LEU A 493 -21.83 -1.32 23.28
C LEU A 493 -22.71 -0.84 24.45
N SER A 494 -22.16 -0.65 25.64
CA SER A 494 -22.88 -0.18 26.84
C SER A 494 -22.89 1.34 27.00
N ALA A 495 -22.12 2.08 26.23
CA ALA A 495 -22.05 3.54 26.33
C ALA A 495 -23.31 4.19 25.75
N ALA A 496 -23.88 5.16 26.47
CA ALA A 496 -24.98 6.00 26.00
C ALA A 496 -24.41 7.27 25.35
N PHE A 497 -24.99 7.66 24.21
CA PHE A 497 -24.62 8.92 23.58
C PHE A 497 -25.15 10.12 24.38
N ASN A 498 -24.26 11.04 24.68
CA ASN A 498 -24.59 12.34 25.25
C ASN A 498 -24.13 13.42 24.26
N GLN A 499 -24.92 14.44 24.05
CA GLN A 499 -24.55 15.59 23.21
C GLN A 499 -23.36 16.40 23.77
N GLN A 500 -23.19 16.41 25.08
CA GLN A 500 -21.97 16.88 25.72
C GLN A 500 -21.04 15.71 25.96
N LEU A 501 -19.87 15.72 25.33
CA LEU A 501 -18.88 14.67 25.37
C LEU A 501 -17.58 15.19 25.99
N THR A 502 -16.92 14.31 26.73
CA THR A 502 -15.56 14.47 27.22
C THR A 502 -14.68 13.42 26.55
N LEU A 503 -13.66 13.83 25.84
CA LEU A 503 -12.70 12.96 25.16
C LEU A 503 -11.33 13.09 25.82
N LYS A 504 -10.71 11.99 26.17
CA LYS A 504 -9.32 11.96 26.63
C LYS A 504 -8.38 12.38 25.50
N PRO A 505 -7.10 12.68 25.81
CA PRO A 505 -6.09 12.91 24.79
C PRO A 505 -6.09 11.81 23.72
N PHE A 506 -6.15 12.20 22.45
CA PHE A 506 -6.13 11.33 21.29
C PHE A 506 -7.23 10.24 21.25
N GLU A 507 -8.26 10.36 22.10
CA GLU A 507 -9.41 9.44 22.10
C GLU A 507 -10.28 9.66 20.87
N PHE A 508 -10.81 8.55 20.34
CA PHE A 508 -11.84 8.58 19.32
C PHE A 508 -13.04 7.73 19.71
N GLN A 509 -14.21 8.11 19.19
CA GLN A 509 -15.48 7.42 19.41
C GLN A 509 -16.17 7.18 18.08
N VAL A 510 -16.88 6.06 17.95
CA VAL A 510 -17.58 5.66 16.73
C VAL A 510 -19.01 5.29 17.07
N TRP A 511 -19.96 6.02 16.48
CA TRP A 511 -21.37 5.94 16.81
C TRP A 511 -22.23 5.66 15.59
N GLU A 512 -22.99 4.59 15.58
CA GLU A 512 -24.09 4.43 14.63
C GLU A 512 -25.26 5.32 15.07
N VAL A 513 -25.64 6.25 14.21
CA VAL A 513 -26.74 7.20 14.47
C VAL A 513 -27.94 6.88 13.61
N LYS A 514 -29.15 7.04 14.16
CA LYS A 514 -30.35 6.87 13.36
C LYS A 514 -30.39 7.95 12.27
N LYS A 515 -30.73 7.50 11.07
CA LYS A 515 -30.98 8.39 9.93
C LYS A 515 -32.19 9.29 10.17
#